data_238e46487e176df222138f896637683a
#
_entry.id   238e46487e176df222138f896637683a
#
_cell.length_a   1.000
_cell.length_b   1.000
_cell.length_c   1.000
_cell.angle_alpha   90.00
_cell.angle_beta   90.00
_cell.angle_gamma   90.00
#
_symmetry.space_group_name_H-M   'P 1'
#
loop_
_entity.id
_entity.type
_entity.pdbx_description
1 polymer ?
#
loop_
_entity_poly.entity_id
_entity_poly.type
_entity_poly.pdbx_seq_one_letter_code
_entity_poly.pdbx_strand_id
1 'polypeptide(L)'
;MDQLPPPLFNPQAADAEARGLLQPTPEDLPGLIAGWSGPRPLRVCSGGTSSRAAAAGQWTLDLRRTMTGMTWNAADQTVRIGGGCRMGEVLKQLHPLGRTVSAGLSGWPGVGYVLTGGMGPLSREQGLAVDQLQAISGVWGSGEPFLLSRDQDQASAEWRGLCGAAPFLAVVREMVLATQPLRPLWIKASTGSPDQLPDWLVAAECSDPSTTLQWSWSADGSLRRLQVSGHEQPGWQRIDGLHQLPPLTPPPSAQSRLHGEVVGLLGPAHGDEWSRLLPELRALMHRCPHAGCSLSSQQLGDATAAVSSDATSFVHRDAVWKPWITAVWPAGDAEARRRSLRWLSELWSVLE
;
A
#
# COMPACT_ATOMS: atom_id res chain seq x y z
N MET A 1 12.02 -20.77 20.50
CA MET A 1 10.56 -20.76 20.30
C MET A 1 10.29 -20.26 18.90
N ASP A 2 9.94 -21.17 18.00
CA ASP A 2 9.54 -20.82 16.64
C ASP A 2 8.21 -20.08 16.72
N GLN A 3 8.26 -18.75 16.69
CA GLN A 3 7.05 -17.97 16.55
C GLN A 3 6.53 -18.23 15.13
N LEU A 4 5.36 -18.83 15.03
CA LEU A 4 4.62 -18.91 13.80
C LEU A 4 4.53 -17.53 13.16
N PRO A 5 4.68 -17.41 11.83
CA PRO A 5 4.50 -16.11 11.18
C PRO A 5 3.13 -15.55 11.57
N PRO A 6 3.03 -14.21 11.75
CA PRO A 6 1.75 -13.62 12.11
C PRO A 6 0.69 -14.04 11.08
N PRO A 7 -0.56 -14.25 11.51
CA PRO A 7 -1.64 -14.63 10.62
C PRO A 7 -1.75 -13.63 9.46
N LEU A 8 -2.21 -14.09 8.30
CA LEU A 8 -2.54 -13.21 7.19
C LEU A 8 -3.57 -12.19 7.68
N PHE A 9 -3.36 -10.91 7.38
CA PHE A 9 -4.25 -9.83 7.84
C PHE A 9 -5.67 -10.02 7.31
N ASN A 10 -5.79 -10.44 6.07
CA ASN A 10 -7.07 -10.66 5.41
C ASN A 10 -6.99 -11.92 4.54
N PRO A 11 -7.12 -13.11 5.10
CA PRO A 11 -7.29 -14.30 4.27
C PRO A 11 -8.63 -14.16 3.53
N GLN A 12 -8.60 -13.98 2.23
CA GLN A 12 -9.79 -13.91 1.38
C GLN A 12 -10.66 -15.18 1.50
N ALA A 13 -10.10 -16.19 2.07
CA ALA A 13 -10.69 -17.51 2.33
C ALA A 13 -11.14 -17.65 3.77
N ALA A 14 -11.86 -16.69 4.28
CA ALA A 14 -12.36 -16.76 5.64
C ALA A 14 -13.18 -17.98 5.95
N ASP A 15 -13.96 -18.36 5.01
CA ASP A 15 -14.95 -19.43 5.17
C ASP A 15 -14.44 -20.77 4.64
N ALA A 16 -13.27 -20.75 3.97
CA ALA A 16 -12.56 -21.94 3.55
C ALA A 16 -11.07 -21.70 3.72
N GLU A 17 -10.42 -22.54 4.50
CA GLU A 17 -8.99 -22.45 4.76
C GLU A 17 -8.18 -22.43 3.47
N ALA A 18 -7.12 -21.62 3.43
CA ALA A 18 -6.09 -21.75 2.41
C ALA A 18 -5.62 -23.21 2.40
N ARG A 19 -5.40 -23.79 1.22
CA ARG A 19 -4.99 -25.18 1.09
C ARG A 19 -3.68 -25.47 1.82
N GLY A 20 -2.80 -24.47 1.93
CA GLY A 20 -1.56 -24.53 2.67
C GLY A 20 -0.65 -23.34 2.41
N LEU A 21 0.43 -23.28 3.18
CA LEU A 21 1.50 -22.28 3.04
C LEU A 21 2.77 -22.98 2.55
N LEU A 22 3.42 -22.35 1.57
CA LEU A 22 4.76 -22.71 1.09
C LEU A 22 5.72 -21.60 1.56
N GLN A 23 6.82 -21.97 2.16
CA GLN A 23 7.81 -21.04 2.71
C GLN A 23 9.20 -21.39 2.18
N PRO A 24 9.44 -21.23 0.86
CA PRO A 24 10.73 -21.58 0.26
C PRO A 24 11.83 -20.66 0.74
N THR A 25 13.05 -21.16 0.72
CA THR A 25 14.23 -20.30 0.75
C THR A 25 14.37 -19.55 -0.58
N PRO A 26 15.19 -18.47 -0.63
CA PRO A 26 15.49 -17.81 -1.90
C PRO A 26 16.06 -18.75 -2.98
N GLU A 27 16.82 -19.76 -2.58
CA GLU A 27 17.46 -20.75 -3.43
C GLU A 27 16.47 -21.75 -4.00
N ASP A 28 15.49 -22.16 -3.20
CA ASP A 28 14.47 -23.15 -3.60
C ASP A 28 13.40 -22.56 -4.52
N LEU A 29 13.23 -21.24 -4.49
CA LEU A 29 12.13 -20.55 -5.16
C LEU A 29 12.04 -20.84 -6.67
N PRO A 30 13.12 -20.79 -7.47
CA PRO A 30 13.06 -21.09 -8.91
C PRO A 30 12.56 -22.52 -9.18
N GLY A 31 13.13 -23.50 -8.51
CA GLY A 31 12.73 -24.91 -8.65
C GLY A 31 11.29 -25.17 -8.25
N LEU A 32 10.84 -24.51 -7.17
CA LEU A 32 9.45 -24.62 -6.71
C LEU A 32 8.47 -24.03 -7.74
N ILE A 33 8.75 -22.87 -8.31
CA ILE A 33 7.86 -22.25 -9.30
C ILE A 33 7.85 -23.02 -10.61
N ALA A 34 9.02 -23.43 -11.11
CA ALA A 34 9.14 -24.23 -12.34
C ALA A 34 8.45 -25.59 -12.22
N GLY A 35 8.61 -26.26 -11.07
CA GLY A 35 8.02 -27.58 -10.79
C GLY A 35 6.60 -27.55 -10.26
N TRP A 36 5.96 -26.37 -10.13
CA TRP A 36 4.63 -26.27 -9.53
C TRP A 36 3.55 -26.94 -10.37
N SER A 37 3.07 -28.07 -9.89
CA SER A 37 1.98 -28.86 -10.49
C SER A 37 0.64 -28.71 -9.74
N GLY A 38 0.63 -27.93 -8.66
CA GLY A 38 -0.57 -27.70 -7.86
C GLY A 38 -1.59 -26.75 -8.52
N PRO A 39 -2.73 -26.49 -7.87
CA PRO A 39 -3.74 -25.58 -8.39
C PRO A 39 -3.20 -24.17 -8.61
N ARG A 40 -3.63 -23.54 -9.69
CA ARG A 40 -3.32 -22.14 -9.99
C ARG A 40 -4.57 -21.26 -9.78
N PRO A 41 -4.40 -19.97 -9.44
CA PRO A 41 -3.14 -19.27 -9.21
C PRO A 41 -2.50 -19.64 -7.86
N LEU A 42 -1.17 -19.66 -7.82
CA LEU A 42 -0.40 -19.66 -6.59
C LEU A 42 -0.40 -18.20 -6.04
N ARG A 43 -0.87 -18.01 -4.82
CA ARG A 43 -0.90 -16.70 -4.18
C ARG A 43 0.46 -16.35 -3.61
N VAL A 44 0.84 -15.06 -3.67
CA VAL A 44 2.11 -14.59 -3.09
C VAL A 44 1.81 -13.63 -1.94
N CYS A 45 2.35 -13.92 -0.76
CA CYS A 45 2.23 -13.13 0.44
C CYS A 45 3.58 -12.47 0.78
N SER A 46 3.65 -11.16 0.65
CA SER A 46 4.75 -10.31 1.11
C SER A 46 4.47 -9.76 2.51
N GLY A 47 3.65 -8.71 2.65
CA GLY A 47 3.28 -8.13 3.97
C GLY A 47 2.08 -8.79 4.64
N GLY A 48 1.25 -9.53 3.89
CA GLY A 48 0.05 -10.20 4.39
C GLY A 48 -1.18 -9.30 4.58
N THR A 49 -1.16 -8.06 4.07
CA THR A 49 -2.24 -7.09 4.26
C THR A 49 -3.27 -7.07 3.13
N SER A 50 -2.97 -7.68 2.00
CA SER A 50 -3.86 -7.73 0.85
C SER A 50 -4.80 -8.93 0.92
N SER A 51 -6.06 -8.76 0.51
CA SER A 51 -7.00 -9.86 0.26
C SER A 51 -6.49 -10.86 -0.78
N ARG A 52 -5.50 -10.48 -1.58
CA ARG A 52 -4.88 -11.31 -2.60
C ARG A 52 -3.74 -12.19 -2.08
N ALA A 53 -3.31 -11.99 -0.82
CA ALA A 53 -2.23 -12.77 -0.22
C ALA A 53 -2.60 -14.24 0.03
N ALA A 54 -3.89 -14.54 0.16
CA ALA A 54 -4.41 -15.90 0.29
C ALA A 54 -5.81 -16.03 -0.32
N ALA A 55 -6.23 -17.24 -0.66
CA ALA A 55 -7.59 -17.51 -1.13
C ALA A 55 -8.01 -18.97 -0.83
N ALA A 56 -9.32 -19.18 -0.74
CA ALA A 56 -9.93 -20.48 -0.48
C ALA A 56 -9.43 -21.56 -1.44
N GLY A 57 -8.99 -22.67 -0.89
CA GLY A 57 -8.53 -23.83 -1.65
C GLY A 57 -7.27 -23.61 -2.48
N GLN A 58 -6.59 -22.46 -2.32
CA GLN A 58 -5.34 -22.13 -3.02
C GLN A 58 -4.13 -22.19 -2.09
N TRP A 59 -2.98 -22.49 -2.67
CA TRP A 59 -1.72 -22.41 -1.97
C TRP A 59 -1.21 -20.99 -1.91
N THR A 60 -0.61 -20.62 -0.79
CA THR A 60 0.05 -19.33 -0.59
C THR A 60 1.55 -19.52 -0.44
N LEU A 61 2.31 -18.79 -1.25
CA LEU A 61 3.75 -18.65 -1.15
C LEU A 61 4.03 -17.51 -0.17
N ASP A 62 4.43 -17.85 1.05
CA ASP A 62 4.65 -16.89 2.12
C ASP A 62 6.13 -16.55 2.27
N LEU A 63 6.51 -15.34 1.89
CA LEU A 63 7.89 -14.85 1.89
C LEU A 63 8.32 -14.29 3.26
N ARG A 64 7.38 -14.08 4.19
CA ARG A 64 7.59 -13.34 5.44
C ARG A 64 8.52 -14.02 6.45
N ARG A 65 8.84 -15.30 6.28
CA ARG A 65 9.78 -16.03 7.15
C ARG A 65 11.18 -16.11 6.58
N THR A 66 11.29 -16.23 5.28
CA THR A 66 12.54 -16.64 4.61
C THR A 66 13.20 -15.52 3.85
N MET A 67 12.45 -14.44 3.52
CA MET A 67 12.94 -13.34 2.69
C MET A 67 12.75 -11.99 3.39
N THR A 68 13.27 -11.86 4.62
CA THR A 68 13.12 -10.66 5.47
C THR A 68 14.45 -9.92 5.72
N GLY A 69 15.50 -10.29 4.99
CA GLY A 69 16.80 -9.63 5.11
C GLY A 69 16.75 -8.16 4.70
N MET A 70 17.53 -7.32 5.40
CA MET A 70 17.77 -5.93 5.04
C MET A 70 19.27 -5.63 5.13
N THR A 71 19.83 -4.98 4.10
CA THR A 71 21.23 -4.56 4.07
C THR A 71 21.33 -3.13 3.56
N TRP A 72 21.97 -2.27 4.35
CA TRP A 72 22.27 -0.90 3.98
C TRP A 72 23.62 -0.81 3.26
N ASN A 73 23.65 -0.11 2.13
CA ASN A 73 24.87 0.26 1.42
C ASN A 73 25.12 1.77 1.56
N ALA A 74 26.11 2.13 2.36
CA ALA A 74 26.44 3.53 2.63
C ALA A 74 27.08 4.23 1.43
N ALA A 75 27.82 3.51 0.56
CA ALA A 75 28.47 4.09 -0.60
C ALA A 75 27.46 4.58 -1.63
N ASP A 76 26.44 3.77 -1.92
CA ASP A 76 25.43 4.08 -2.93
C ASP A 76 24.16 4.70 -2.31
N GLN A 77 24.12 4.81 -0.98
CA GLN A 77 22.94 5.28 -0.22
C GLN A 77 21.67 4.50 -0.56
N THR A 78 21.79 3.19 -0.71
CA THR A 78 20.71 2.29 -1.05
C THR A 78 20.41 1.30 0.06
N VAL A 79 19.20 0.80 0.09
CA VAL A 79 18.79 -0.31 0.95
C VAL A 79 18.31 -1.48 0.12
N ARG A 80 18.89 -2.64 0.37
CA ARG A 80 18.45 -3.93 -0.17
C ARG A 80 17.48 -4.57 0.81
N ILE A 81 16.30 -4.95 0.36
CA ILE A 81 15.24 -5.51 1.20
C ILE A 81 14.63 -6.76 0.57
N GLY A 82 14.42 -7.77 1.38
CA GLY A 82 13.78 -9.03 0.97
C GLY A 82 12.28 -8.89 0.70
N GLY A 83 11.76 -9.72 -0.20
CA GLY A 83 10.38 -9.73 -0.66
C GLY A 83 9.32 -9.93 0.44
N GLY A 84 9.71 -10.46 1.60
CA GLY A 84 8.86 -10.67 2.78
C GLY A 84 8.90 -9.54 3.81
N CYS A 85 9.68 -8.48 3.61
CA CYS A 85 9.78 -7.35 4.52
C CYS A 85 8.49 -6.54 4.57
N ARG A 86 8.19 -5.97 5.75
CA ARG A 86 7.18 -4.92 5.93
C ARG A 86 7.86 -3.56 5.93
N MET A 87 7.23 -2.58 5.29
CA MET A 87 7.84 -1.25 5.14
C MET A 87 8.07 -0.53 6.48
N GLY A 88 7.22 -0.78 7.49
CA GLY A 88 7.44 -0.24 8.84
C GLY A 88 8.69 -0.76 9.53
N GLU A 89 9.08 -2.01 9.26
CA GLU A 89 10.32 -2.60 9.77
C GLU A 89 11.53 -2.00 9.06
N VAL A 90 11.41 -1.80 7.74
CA VAL A 90 12.45 -1.13 6.93
C VAL A 90 12.68 0.31 7.43
N LEU A 91 11.63 1.09 7.64
CA LEU A 91 11.72 2.46 8.16
C LEU A 91 12.36 2.52 9.54
N LYS A 92 12.01 1.59 10.45
CA LYS A 92 12.62 1.51 11.78
C LYS A 92 14.12 1.20 11.74
N GLN A 93 14.55 0.35 10.80
CA GLN A 93 15.96 0.01 10.64
C GLN A 93 16.77 1.14 9.95
N LEU A 94 16.14 1.90 9.04
CA LEU A 94 16.77 3.05 8.39
C LEU A 94 16.87 4.27 9.31
N HIS A 95 15.97 4.43 10.27
CA HIS A 95 15.93 5.57 11.17
C HIS A 95 17.26 5.86 11.89
N PRO A 96 17.90 4.89 12.59
CA PRO A 96 19.18 5.13 13.25
C PRO A 96 20.34 5.43 12.29
N LEU A 97 20.17 5.14 10.99
CA LEU A 97 21.12 5.47 9.94
C LEU A 97 20.92 6.89 9.36
N GLY A 98 19.93 7.63 9.88
CA GLY A 98 19.56 8.93 9.35
C GLY A 98 18.96 8.86 7.95
N ARG A 99 18.31 7.75 7.58
CA ARG A 99 17.76 7.50 6.24
C ARG A 99 16.28 7.14 6.28
N THR A 100 15.61 7.36 5.14
CA THR A 100 14.22 6.99 4.92
C THR A 100 13.98 6.60 3.46
N VAL A 101 12.82 6.01 3.18
CA VAL A 101 12.29 5.77 1.83
C VAL A 101 10.85 6.26 1.79
N SER A 102 10.34 6.62 0.61
CA SER A 102 8.90 6.83 0.44
C SER A 102 8.18 5.52 0.76
N ALA A 103 7.24 5.56 1.67
CA ALA A 103 6.46 4.41 2.11
C ALA A 103 5.03 4.84 2.42
N GLY A 104 4.12 3.87 2.52
CA GLY A 104 2.70 4.12 2.82
C GLY A 104 2.48 4.72 4.21
N LEU A 105 1.23 5.07 4.48
CA LEU A 105 0.76 5.67 5.75
C LEU A 105 0.94 4.76 6.97
N SER A 106 0.97 3.47 6.76
CA SER A 106 1.18 2.50 7.83
C SER A 106 2.39 1.63 7.53
N GLY A 107 3.03 1.11 8.57
CA GLY A 107 4.13 0.16 8.41
C GLY A 107 3.71 -1.26 8.00
N TRP A 108 2.41 -1.52 7.83
CA TRP A 108 1.87 -2.84 7.55
C TRP A 108 2.12 -3.37 6.14
N PRO A 109 2.02 -2.55 5.06
CA PRO A 109 2.26 -3.01 3.71
C PRO A 109 3.68 -3.60 3.55
N GLY A 110 3.76 -4.66 2.75
CA GLY A 110 5.02 -5.26 2.35
C GLY A 110 5.56 -4.70 1.04
N VAL A 111 6.61 -5.32 0.54
CA VAL A 111 7.29 -4.99 -0.72
C VAL A 111 6.33 -4.91 -1.92
N GLY A 112 5.30 -5.77 -1.97
CA GLY A 112 4.29 -5.72 -3.03
C GLY A 112 3.59 -4.36 -3.18
N TYR A 113 3.46 -3.59 -2.08
CA TYR A 113 2.91 -2.23 -2.13
C TYR A 113 3.84 -1.25 -2.85
N VAL A 114 5.14 -1.34 -2.60
CA VAL A 114 6.16 -0.54 -3.30
C VAL A 114 6.13 -0.84 -4.79
N LEU A 115 6.06 -2.12 -5.13
CA LEU A 115 6.07 -2.62 -6.51
C LEU A 115 4.77 -2.36 -7.31
N THR A 116 3.75 -1.80 -6.66
CA THR A 116 2.52 -1.30 -7.32
C THR A 116 2.36 0.22 -7.20
N GLY A 117 3.46 0.93 -6.91
CA GLY A 117 3.51 2.37 -6.77
C GLY A 117 4.16 2.81 -5.46
N GLY A 118 3.63 2.37 -4.31
CA GLY A 118 4.17 2.74 -3.01
C GLY A 118 3.93 4.21 -2.67
N MET A 119 2.66 4.59 -2.63
CA MET A 119 2.21 5.95 -2.32
C MET A 119 2.28 6.25 -0.82
N GLY A 120 2.72 7.42 -0.44
CA GLY A 120 2.86 7.81 0.97
C GLY A 120 2.90 9.33 1.17
N PRO A 121 3.01 9.78 2.42
CA PRO A 121 3.00 11.21 2.74
C PRO A 121 4.14 12.01 2.09
N LEU A 122 5.23 11.36 1.72
CA LEU A 122 6.36 12.03 1.06
C LEU A 122 6.28 11.98 -0.47
N SER A 123 5.26 11.32 -1.05
CA SER A 123 5.21 11.09 -2.50
C SER A 123 5.09 12.36 -3.33
N ARG A 124 4.40 13.40 -2.84
CA ARG A 124 4.33 14.69 -3.53
C ARG A 124 5.69 15.35 -3.69
N GLU A 125 6.56 15.17 -2.73
CA GLU A 125 7.89 15.78 -2.74
C GLU A 125 8.97 14.88 -3.33
N GLN A 126 8.88 13.56 -3.10
CA GLN A 126 9.95 12.61 -3.39
C GLN A 126 9.62 11.61 -4.51
N GLY A 127 8.41 11.65 -5.07
CA GLY A 127 7.90 10.65 -5.98
C GLY A 127 7.37 9.39 -5.28
N LEU A 128 6.94 8.42 -6.04
CA LEU A 128 6.48 7.14 -5.55
C LEU A 128 7.66 6.29 -5.06
N ALA A 129 7.40 5.32 -4.18
CA ALA A 129 8.46 4.39 -3.74
C ALA A 129 9.02 3.55 -4.90
N VAL A 130 8.20 3.20 -5.90
CA VAL A 130 8.64 2.49 -7.10
C VAL A 130 9.63 3.30 -7.94
N ASP A 131 9.57 4.62 -7.88
CA ASP A 131 10.51 5.51 -8.59
C ASP A 131 11.91 5.50 -7.96
N GLN A 132 12.03 5.01 -6.72
CA GLN A 132 13.30 4.85 -6.00
C GLN A 132 13.96 3.49 -6.26
N LEU A 133 13.31 2.60 -7.03
CA LEU A 133 13.83 1.26 -7.33
C LEU A 133 15.12 1.37 -8.14
N GLN A 134 16.19 0.71 -7.68
CA GLN A 134 17.49 0.64 -8.33
C GLN A 134 17.79 -0.74 -8.91
N ALA A 135 17.36 -1.79 -8.24
CA ALA A 135 17.47 -3.15 -8.72
C ALA A 135 16.35 -4.03 -8.16
N ILE A 136 16.04 -5.10 -8.86
CA ILE A 136 15.02 -6.07 -8.47
C ILE A 136 15.45 -7.47 -8.91
N SER A 137 15.30 -8.44 -8.04
CA SER A 137 15.57 -9.84 -8.35
C SER A 137 14.39 -10.72 -7.93
N GLY A 138 14.21 -11.80 -8.66
CA GLY A 138 13.09 -12.70 -8.40
C GLY A 138 13.03 -13.86 -9.38
N VAL A 139 11.83 -14.39 -9.54
CA VAL A 139 11.54 -15.52 -10.40
C VAL A 139 10.28 -15.22 -11.20
N TRP A 140 10.36 -15.31 -12.52
CA TRP A 140 9.20 -15.20 -13.40
C TRP A 140 8.20 -16.34 -13.15
N GLY A 141 6.99 -16.20 -13.63
CA GLY A 141 5.98 -17.27 -13.56
C GLY A 141 6.37 -18.57 -14.28
N SER A 142 7.38 -18.54 -15.14
CA SER A 142 8.01 -19.71 -15.77
C SER A 142 8.94 -20.51 -14.83
N GLY A 143 9.39 -19.90 -13.72
CA GLY A 143 10.44 -20.42 -12.86
C GLY A 143 11.84 -19.91 -13.19
N GLU A 144 12.00 -19.14 -14.26
CA GLU A 144 13.27 -18.55 -14.65
C GLU A 144 13.65 -17.39 -13.70
N PRO A 145 14.85 -17.42 -13.07
CA PRO A 145 15.31 -16.35 -12.22
C PRO A 145 15.72 -15.13 -13.05
N PHE A 146 15.54 -13.93 -12.46
CA PHE A 146 16.01 -12.68 -13.04
C PHE A 146 16.73 -11.80 -12.02
N LEU A 147 17.57 -10.93 -12.52
CA LEU A 147 18.18 -9.79 -11.83
C LEU A 147 18.21 -8.63 -12.84
N LEU A 148 17.47 -7.58 -12.55
CA LEU A 148 17.42 -6.37 -13.37
C LEU A 148 17.83 -5.16 -12.55
N SER A 149 18.47 -4.19 -13.20
CA SER A 149 18.89 -2.94 -12.57
C SER A 149 18.51 -1.73 -13.41
N ARG A 150 18.27 -0.61 -12.75
CA ARG A 150 17.93 0.64 -13.42
C ARG A 150 18.99 1.04 -14.46
N ASP A 151 20.26 0.94 -14.09
CA ASP A 151 21.37 1.39 -14.94
C ASP A 151 21.50 0.61 -16.25
N GLN A 152 21.13 -0.66 -16.25
CA GLN A 152 21.30 -1.55 -17.41
C GLN A 152 19.99 -1.79 -18.16
N ASP A 153 18.87 -1.88 -17.43
CA ASP A 153 17.62 -2.42 -17.95
C ASP A 153 16.48 -1.39 -18.05
N GLN A 154 16.73 -0.12 -17.71
CA GLN A 154 15.68 0.92 -17.62
C GLN A 154 14.81 1.02 -18.89
N ALA A 155 15.37 0.77 -20.06
CA ALA A 155 14.65 0.81 -21.34
C ALA A 155 13.93 -0.50 -21.67
N SER A 156 14.14 -1.58 -20.90
CA SER A 156 13.53 -2.88 -21.18
C SER A 156 12.04 -2.91 -20.80
N ALA A 157 11.28 -3.75 -21.50
CA ALA A 157 9.88 -3.99 -21.18
C ALA A 157 9.72 -4.68 -19.82
N GLU A 158 10.67 -5.55 -19.47
CA GLU A 158 10.73 -6.28 -18.22
C GLU A 158 10.88 -5.34 -17.03
N TRP A 159 11.86 -4.42 -17.07
CA TRP A 159 12.04 -3.41 -16.04
C TRP A 159 10.79 -2.56 -15.88
N ARG A 160 10.25 -2.02 -16.98
CA ARG A 160 9.02 -1.23 -16.97
C ARG A 160 7.86 -2.01 -16.38
N GLY A 161 7.71 -3.30 -16.74
CA GLY A 161 6.69 -4.19 -16.22
C GLY A 161 6.79 -4.37 -14.71
N LEU A 162 8.00 -4.60 -14.20
CA LEU A 162 8.23 -4.80 -12.76
C LEU A 162 8.04 -3.50 -11.96
N CYS A 163 8.30 -2.34 -12.56
CA CYS A 163 8.04 -1.04 -11.95
C CYS A 163 6.55 -0.66 -11.99
N GLY A 164 5.72 -1.27 -11.18
CA GLY A 164 4.29 -0.98 -11.05
C GLY A 164 3.38 -2.20 -11.18
N ALA A 165 3.83 -3.29 -11.84
CA ALA A 165 3.03 -4.50 -12.04
C ALA A 165 3.73 -5.80 -11.58
N ALA A 166 4.85 -5.73 -10.88
CA ALA A 166 5.63 -6.91 -10.47
C ALA A 166 4.80 -7.99 -9.77
N PRO A 167 3.84 -7.70 -8.87
CA PRO A 167 3.04 -8.74 -8.21
C PRO A 167 2.17 -9.59 -9.17
N PHE A 168 1.98 -9.14 -10.40
CA PHE A 168 1.22 -9.86 -11.44
C PHE A 168 2.11 -10.64 -12.40
N LEU A 169 3.42 -10.40 -12.38
CA LEU A 169 4.39 -10.92 -13.34
C LEU A 169 5.35 -11.93 -12.72
N ALA A 170 5.74 -11.71 -11.46
CA ALA A 170 6.84 -12.43 -10.84
C ALA A 170 6.68 -12.58 -9.33
N VAL A 171 7.46 -13.50 -8.77
CA VAL A 171 7.73 -13.55 -7.33
C VAL A 171 9.03 -12.80 -7.07
N VAL A 172 8.92 -11.62 -6.46
CA VAL A 172 10.08 -10.80 -6.13
C VAL A 172 10.74 -11.33 -4.87
N ARG A 173 12.00 -11.73 -5.00
CA ARG A 173 12.85 -12.21 -3.93
C ARG A 173 13.44 -11.06 -3.13
N GLU A 174 13.88 -10.01 -3.82
CA GLU A 174 14.60 -8.89 -3.25
C GLU A 174 14.50 -7.67 -4.15
N MET A 175 14.52 -6.48 -3.55
CA MET A 175 14.64 -5.21 -4.27
C MET A 175 15.67 -4.29 -3.60
N VAL A 176 16.24 -3.38 -4.38
CA VAL A 176 17.13 -2.31 -3.90
C VAL A 176 16.47 -0.97 -4.14
N LEU A 177 16.35 -0.16 -3.09
CA LEU A 177 15.78 1.19 -3.15
C LEU A 177 16.86 2.23 -2.86
N ALA A 178 16.86 3.32 -3.60
CA ALA A 178 17.55 4.54 -3.19
C ALA A 178 16.87 5.10 -1.93
N THR A 179 17.66 5.59 -0.99
CA THR A 179 17.14 6.18 0.24
C THR A 179 17.33 7.69 0.23
N GLN A 180 16.53 8.38 1.02
CA GLN A 180 16.59 9.82 1.23
C GLN A 180 17.13 10.14 2.63
N PRO A 181 17.75 11.30 2.85
CA PRO A 181 18.06 11.76 4.19
C PRO A 181 16.81 11.81 5.06
N LEU A 182 16.91 11.25 6.26
CA LEU A 182 15.86 11.39 7.25
C LEU A 182 15.81 12.85 7.72
N ARG A 183 14.61 13.41 7.79
CA ARG A 183 14.36 14.72 8.37
C ARG A 183 13.13 14.67 9.25
N PRO A 184 13.01 15.56 10.24
CA PRO A 184 11.81 15.66 11.02
C PRO A 184 10.62 16.04 10.12
N LEU A 185 9.44 15.60 10.55
CA LEU A 185 8.16 15.92 9.92
C LEU A 185 7.26 16.57 10.96
N TRP A 186 6.32 17.36 10.49
CA TRP A 186 5.28 17.97 11.33
C TRP A 186 3.93 17.41 10.94
N ILE A 187 3.14 17.02 11.93
CA ILE A 187 1.84 16.38 11.69
C ILE A 187 0.74 17.12 12.42
N LYS A 188 -0.45 17.13 11.81
CA LYS A 188 -1.69 17.59 12.41
C LYS A 188 -2.82 16.62 12.11
N ALA A 189 -3.35 15.98 13.15
CA ALA A 189 -4.56 15.19 13.06
C ALA A 189 -5.76 16.01 13.54
N SER A 190 -6.87 15.91 12.85
CA SER A 190 -8.13 16.53 13.26
C SER A 190 -9.33 15.75 12.74
N THR A 191 -10.48 15.97 13.36
CA THR A 191 -11.76 15.40 12.99
C THR A 191 -12.71 16.53 12.57
N GLY A 192 -13.55 16.25 11.59
CA GLY A 192 -14.56 17.19 11.10
C GLY A 192 -15.81 16.47 10.60
N SER A 193 -16.73 17.25 10.04
CA SER A 193 -17.90 16.72 9.35
C SER A 193 -17.61 16.49 7.86
N PRO A 194 -18.33 15.57 7.20
CA PRO A 194 -18.20 15.37 5.75
C PRO A 194 -18.41 16.62 4.90
N ASP A 195 -19.17 17.61 5.40
CA ASP A 195 -19.36 18.88 4.71
C ASP A 195 -18.08 19.70 4.52
N GLN A 196 -17.08 19.44 5.34
CA GLN A 196 -15.79 20.12 5.27
C GLN A 196 -14.82 19.45 4.27
N LEU A 197 -15.18 18.28 3.72
CA LEU A 197 -14.29 17.55 2.84
C LEU A 197 -13.86 18.36 1.61
N PRO A 198 -14.78 19.01 0.86
CA PRO A 198 -14.39 19.80 -0.30
C PRO A 198 -13.39 20.91 0.03
N ASP A 199 -13.63 21.65 1.11
CA ASP A 199 -12.73 22.73 1.55
C ASP A 199 -11.33 22.19 1.91
N TRP A 200 -11.28 21.01 2.54
CA TRP A 200 -10.01 20.39 2.88
C TRP A 200 -9.23 19.97 1.64
N LEU A 201 -9.93 19.44 0.61
CA LEU A 201 -9.31 19.02 -0.64
C LEU A 201 -8.76 20.23 -1.41
N VAL A 202 -9.57 21.26 -1.61
CA VAL A 202 -9.14 22.50 -2.28
C VAL A 202 -7.95 23.14 -1.56
N ALA A 203 -8.00 23.24 -0.24
CA ALA A 203 -6.87 23.79 0.54
C ALA A 203 -5.60 22.93 0.41
N ALA A 204 -5.74 21.61 0.35
CA ALA A 204 -4.62 20.70 0.17
C ALA A 204 -4.01 20.79 -1.24
N GLU A 205 -4.83 20.92 -2.27
CA GLU A 205 -4.38 21.09 -3.67
C GLU A 205 -3.54 22.38 -3.87
N CYS A 206 -3.84 23.41 -3.08
CA CYS A 206 -3.08 24.65 -3.07
C CYS A 206 -1.85 24.63 -2.15
N SER A 207 -1.61 23.54 -1.42
CA SER A 207 -0.50 23.46 -0.47
C SER A 207 0.84 23.17 -1.16
N ASP A 208 1.94 23.60 -0.50
CA ASP A 208 3.30 23.26 -0.92
C ASP A 208 3.49 21.73 -1.07
N PRO A 209 4.26 21.25 -2.06
CA PRO A 209 4.50 19.81 -2.27
C PRO A 209 5.03 19.04 -1.06
N SER A 210 5.75 19.73 -0.14
CA SER A 210 6.20 19.13 1.11
C SER A 210 5.08 18.88 2.13
N THR A 211 3.86 19.36 1.86
CA THR A 211 2.68 19.16 2.71
C THR A 211 1.67 18.31 2.01
N THR A 212 1.20 17.25 2.67
CA THR A 212 0.23 16.30 2.13
C THR A 212 -0.96 16.13 3.06
N LEU A 213 -2.12 15.82 2.48
CA LEU A 213 -3.34 15.49 3.17
C LEU A 213 -3.71 14.02 2.94
N GLN A 214 -4.05 13.33 4.04
CA GLN A 214 -4.76 12.06 4.01
C GLN A 214 -6.04 12.22 4.84
N TRP A 215 -7.12 11.57 4.39
CA TRP A 215 -8.37 11.60 5.13
C TRP A 215 -9.08 10.25 5.10
N SER A 216 -9.96 10.04 6.07
CA SER A 216 -10.80 8.84 6.16
C SER A 216 -12.17 9.20 6.69
N TRP A 217 -13.18 8.79 5.96
CA TRP A 217 -14.59 8.87 6.32
C TRP A 217 -15.05 7.51 6.83
N SER A 218 -15.37 7.45 8.11
CA SER A 218 -15.75 6.22 8.80
C SER A 218 -17.27 6.00 8.81
N ALA A 219 -17.68 4.77 9.10
CA ALA A 219 -19.08 4.39 9.15
C ALA A 219 -19.94 5.15 10.21
N ASP A 220 -19.27 5.68 11.26
CA ASP A 220 -19.91 6.53 12.26
C ASP A 220 -20.18 7.96 11.78
N GLY A 221 -19.90 8.26 10.51
CA GLY A 221 -20.04 9.58 9.92
C GLY A 221 -18.88 10.53 10.22
N SER A 222 -17.91 10.14 11.03
CA SER A 222 -16.74 10.98 11.31
C SER A 222 -15.80 11.06 10.11
N LEU A 223 -15.34 12.27 9.81
CA LEU A 223 -14.29 12.53 8.84
C LEU A 223 -13.00 12.88 9.60
N ARG A 224 -11.99 12.05 9.47
CA ARG A 224 -10.65 12.28 10.05
C ARG A 224 -9.70 12.72 8.97
N ARG A 225 -8.78 13.62 9.31
CA ARG A 225 -7.65 13.97 8.46
C ARG A 225 -6.33 13.89 9.20
N LEU A 226 -5.29 13.57 8.46
CA LEU A 226 -3.89 13.65 8.85
C LEU A 226 -3.16 14.50 7.81
N GLN A 227 -2.61 15.61 8.23
CA GLN A 227 -1.72 16.43 7.42
C GLN A 227 -0.28 16.14 7.86
N VAL A 228 0.62 16.03 6.89
CA VAL A 228 2.05 15.82 7.12
C VAL A 228 2.80 16.89 6.34
N SER A 229 3.74 17.58 6.99
CA SER A 229 4.58 18.59 6.35
C SER A 229 6.06 18.31 6.59
N GLY A 230 6.89 18.53 5.58
CA GLY A 230 8.34 18.51 5.66
C GLY A 230 8.93 19.78 6.29
N HIS A 231 8.11 20.80 6.55
CA HIS A 231 8.49 22.07 7.16
C HIS A 231 7.73 22.31 8.46
N GLU A 232 8.38 23.02 9.38
CA GLU A 232 7.76 23.43 10.64
C GLU A 232 6.49 24.23 10.39
N GLN A 233 5.44 23.84 11.11
CA GLN A 233 4.14 24.49 11.05
C GLN A 233 3.69 24.88 12.45
N PRO A 234 3.22 26.12 12.68
CA PRO A 234 2.76 26.55 14.00
C PRO A 234 1.64 25.65 14.54
N GLY A 235 1.86 25.10 15.74
CA GLY A 235 0.88 24.27 16.43
C GLY A 235 0.78 22.82 15.90
N TRP A 236 1.68 22.39 15.01
CA TRP A 236 1.77 21.00 14.59
C TRP A 236 2.74 20.20 15.47
N GLN A 237 2.47 18.92 15.63
CA GLN A 237 3.35 18.01 16.36
C GLN A 237 4.54 17.61 15.49
N ARG A 238 5.75 17.79 16.02
CA ARG A 238 6.97 17.25 15.38
C ARG A 238 7.09 15.76 15.64
N ILE A 239 7.47 15.01 14.60
CA ILE A 239 7.86 13.59 14.65
C ILE A 239 9.21 13.40 13.96
N ASP A 240 9.94 12.34 14.32
CA ASP A 240 11.30 12.10 13.81
C ASP A 240 11.33 11.26 12.53
N GLY A 241 10.17 10.88 11.99
CA GLY A 241 10.07 10.17 10.72
C GLY A 241 8.77 9.40 10.54
N LEU A 242 8.58 8.82 9.36
CA LEU A 242 7.36 8.12 8.95
C LEU A 242 6.96 6.95 9.88
N HIS A 243 7.92 6.31 10.55
CA HIS A 243 7.66 5.21 11.48
C HIS A 243 6.86 5.64 12.74
N GLN A 244 6.76 6.95 13.00
CA GLN A 244 6.00 7.52 14.12
C GLN A 244 4.62 8.07 13.69
N LEU A 245 4.24 7.92 12.41
CA LEU A 245 2.93 8.37 11.95
C LEU A 245 1.80 7.64 12.70
N PRO A 246 0.81 8.37 13.22
CA PRO A 246 -0.37 7.73 13.77
C PRO A 246 -1.17 7.03 12.66
N PRO A 247 -1.85 5.91 12.97
CA PRO A 247 -2.73 5.27 12.00
C PRO A 247 -3.90 6.20 11.64
N LEU A 248 -4.22 6.30 10.37
CA LEU A 248 -5.38 7.07 9.90
C LEU A 248 -6.71 6.45 10.37
N THR A 249 -6.74 5.12 10.42
CA THR A 249 -7.84 4.34 11.01
C THR A 249 -7.29 3.44 12.11
N PRO A 250 -8.05 3.19 13.18
CA PRO A 250 -7.63 2.26 14.20
C PRO A 250 -7.29 0.88 13.61
N PRO A 251 -6.23 0.23 14.07
CA PRO A 251 -5.93 -1.12 13.63
C PRO A 251 -7.09 -2.06 14.08
N PRO A 252 -7.43 -3.07 13.26
CA PRO A 252 -8.43 -4.05 13.67
C PRO A 252 -7.95 -4.75 14.95
N SER A 253 -8.87 -4.99 15.90
CA SER A 253 -8.53 -5.72 17.11
C SER A 253 -8.12 -7.15 16.75
N ALA A 254 -7.10 -7.68 17.42
CA ALA A 254 -6.64 -9.05 17.21
C ALA A 254 -7.73 -10.12 17.54
N GLN A 255 -8.80 -9.72 18.23
CA GLN A 255 -9.92 -10.58 18.62
C GLN A 255 -11.08 -10.57 17.61
N SER A 256 -11.13 -9.60 16.70
CA SER A 256 -12.19 -9.53 15.71
C SER A 256 -11.87 -10.46 14.53
N ARG A 257 -12.63 -11.52 14.38
CA ARG A 257 -12.64 -12.35 13.16
C ARG A 257 -13.36 -11.59 12.05
N LEU A 258 -12.73 -10.50 11.60
CA LEU A 258 -13.25 -9.69 10.51
C LEU A 258 -12.46 -9.98 9.24
N HIS A 259 -13.17 -9.97 8.15
CA HIS A 259 -12.65 -10.02 6.81
C HIS A 259 -12.94 -8.72 6.11
N GLY A 260 -12.11 -8.37 5.12
CA GLY A 260 -12.33 -7.15 4.39
C GLY A 260 -11.73 -7.20 2.99
N GLU A 261 -12.29 -6.43 2.10
CA GLU A 261 -11.74 -6.09 0.81
C GLU A 261 -11.34 -4.62 0.82
N VAL A 262 -10.13 -4.34 0.32
CA VAL A 262 -9.64 -2.98 0.15
C VAL A 262 -9.35 -2.77 -1.32
N VAL A 263 -10.08 -1.85 -1.92
CA VAL A 263 -9.92 -1.50 -3.33
C VAL A 263 -9.50 -0.04 -3.43
N GLY A 264 -8.34 0.19 -4.03
CA GLY A 264 -7.85 1.53 -4.36
C GLY A 264 -8.15 1.86 -5.80
N LEU A 265 -8.47 3.11 -6.06
CA LEU A 265 -8.64 3.67 -7.39
C LEU A 265 -7.89 5.01 -7.49
N LEU A 266 -7.76 5.52 -8.69
CA LEU A 266 -7.27 6.86 -8.94
C LEU A 266 -8.50 7.63 -9.43
N GLY A 267 -9.13 8.29 -8.49
CA GLY A 267 -10.48 8.81 -8.61
C GLY A 267 -10.53 10.28 -9.00
N PRO A 268 -11.58 10.99 -8.56
CA PRO A 268 -11.84 12.35 -9.01
C PRO A 268 -10.60 13.24 -8.90
N ALA A 269 -10.36 14.03 -9.95
CA ALA A 269 -9.12 14.75 -10.12
C ALA A 269 -8.95 15.89 -9.10
N HIS A 270 -10.06 16.59 -8.76
CA HIS A 270 -10.01 17.83 -7.98
C HIS A 270 -11.14 17.95 -6.96
N GLY A 271 -10.94 18.79 -5.95
CA GLY A 271 -11.86 19.01 -4.84
C GLY A 271 -13.26 19.47 -5.24
N ASP A 272 -13.41 20.19 -6.38
CA ASP A 272 -14.72 20.58 -6.90
C ASP A 272 -15.53 19.38 -7.47
N GLU A 273 -14.86 18.38 -8.02
CA GLU A 273 -15.51 17.11 -8.42
C GLU A 273 -16.02 16.36 -7.18
N TRP A 274 -15.23 16.29 -6.13
CA TRP A 274 -15.66 15.73 -4.85
C TRP A 274 -16.86 16.46 -4.27
N SER A 275 -16.93 17.79 -4.43
CA SER A 275 -18.09 18.59 -4.01
C SER A 275 -19.37 18.14 -4.70
N ARG A 276 -19.30 17.85 -5.99
CA ARG A 276 -20.45 17.37 -6.78
C ARG A 276 -20.90 15.96 -6.35
N LEU A 277 -19.95 15.09 -5.99
CA LEU A 277 -20.23 13.72 -5.56
C LEU A 277 -20.68 13.63 -4.09
N LEU A 278 -20.42 14.65 -3.27
CA LEU A 278 -20.65 14.61 -1.83
C LEU A 278 -22.05 14.18 -1.39
N PRO A 279 -23.16 14.61 -2.03
CA PRO A 279 -24.50 14.16 -1.65
C PRO A 279 -24.69 12.64 -1.80
N GLU A 280 -24.19 12.07 -2.90
CA GLU A 280 -24.32 10.65 -3.19
C GLU A 280 -23.37 9.82 -2.28
N LEU A 281 -22.13 10.26 -2.11
CA LEU A 281 -21.19 9.65 -1.16
C LEU A 281 -21.77 9.63 0.26
N ARG A 282 -22.43 10.71 0.69
CA ARG A 282 -23.10 10.78 2.00
C ARG A 282 -24.21 9.74 2.12
N ALA A 283 -25.06 9.61 1.10
CA ALA A 283 -26.11 8.62 1.09
C ALA A 283 -25.56 7.19 1.18
N LEU A 284 -24.45 6.91 0.50
CA LEU A 284 -23.78 5.61 0.55
C LEU A 284 -23.12 5.37 1.91
N MET A 285 -22.43 6.36 2.47
CA MET A 285 -21.78 6.24 3.78
C MET A 285 -22.81 6.07 4.91
N HIS A 286 -24.00 6.66 4.78
CA HIS A 286 -25.12 6.43 5.71
C HIS A 286 -25.65 4.99 5.70
N ARG A 287 -25.49 4.28 4.58
CA ARG A 287 -25.87 2.86 4.41
C ARG A 287 -24.71 1.91 4.62
N CYS A 288 -23.61 2.40 5.22
CA CYS A 288 -22.42 1.62 5.46
C CYS A 288 -22.73 0.33 6.23
N PRO A 289 -22.40 -0.85 5.71
CA PRO A 289 -22.90 -2.12 6.25
C PRO A 289 -22.21 -2.59 7.53
N HIS A 290 -21.06 -2.04 7.87
CA HIS A 290 -20.28 -2.45 9.05
C HIS A 290 -19.41 -1.30 9.57
N ALA A 291 -19.22 -1.22 10.90
CA ALA A 291 -18.44 -0.17 11.55
C ALA A 291 -16.95 -0.09 11.12
N GLY A 292 -16.39 -1.17 10.59
CA GLY A 292 -15.04 -1.20 10.04
C GLY A 292 -14.93 -0.76 8.59
N CYS A 293 -16.03 -0.45 7.92
CA CYS A 293 -16.00 0.07 6.56
C CYS A 293 -15.61 1.56 6.53
N SER A 294 -14.93 1.98 5.48
CA SER A 294 -14.53 3.38 5.32
C SER A 294 -14.26 3.73 3.86
N LEU A 295 -14.39 5.01 3.54
CA LEU A 295 -13.85 5.64 2.35
C LEU A 295 -12.70 6.54 2.79
N SER A 296 -11.54 6.38 2.18
CA SER A 296 -10.36 7.14 2.52
C SER A 296 -9.66 7.62 1.26
N SER A 297 -8.82 8.63 1.35
CA SER A 297 -7.98 9.06 0.23
C SER A 297 -6.66 9.67 0.70
N GLN A 298 -5.71 9.66 -0.19
CA GLN A 298 -4.39 10.26 -0.05
C GLN A 298 -4.11 11.19 -1.21
N GLN A 299 -3.51 12.34 -0.90
CA GLN A 299 -3.07 13.30 -1.90
C GLN A 299 -1.81 12.79 -2.64
N LEU A 300 -1.80 12.99 -3.95
CA LEU A 300 -0.71 12.76 -4.89
C LEU A 300 -0.40 14.07 -5.65
N GLY A 301 0.22 13.98 -6.82
CA GLY A 301 0.61 15.12 -7.65
C GLY A 301 2.09 15.49 -7.50
N ASP A 302 2.48 16.61 -8.05
CA ASP A 302 3.85 17.16 -8.00
C ASP A 302 4.92 16.15 -8.45
N ALA A 303 5.82 15.71 -7.58
CA ALA A 303 6.89 14.78 -7.95
C ALA A 303 6.36 13.43 -8.49
N THR A 304 5.13 13.01 -8.14
CA THR A 304 4.56 11.78 -8.73
C THR A 304 4.21 11.96 -10.20
N ALA A 305 3.86 13.18 -10.61
CA ALA A 305 3.55 13.56 -11.99
C ALA A 305 4.80 13.89 -12.83
N ALA A 306 5.96 14.09 -12.20
CA ALA A 306 7.20 14.40 -12.89
C ALA A 306 7.80 13.22 -13.67
N VAL A 307 7.39 11.99 -13.34
CA VAL A 307 7.79 10.78 -14.06
C VAL A 307 6.82 10.52 -15.20
N SER A 308 7.33 10.30 -16.41
CA SER A 308 6.49 10.00 -17.57
C SER A 308 5.63 8.75 -17.37
N SER A 309 4.40 8.76 -17.87
CA SER A 309 3.44 7.64 -17.73
C SER A 309 3.88 6.36 -18.44
N ASP A 310 4.81 6.45 -19.40
CA ASP A 310 5.37 5.32 -20.11
C ASP A 310 6.68 4.77 -19.51
N ALA A 311 7.24 5.47 -18.53
CA ALA A 311 8.47 5.05 -17.86
C ALA A 311 8.29 3.83 -16.95
N THR A 312 7.06 3.59 -16.47
CA THR A 312 6.72 2.49 -15.56
C THR A 312 5.34 1.92 -15.90
N SER A 313 5.00 0.78 -15.33
CA SER A 313 3.63 0.24 -15.40
C SER A 313 2.64 0.96 -14.46
N PHE A 314 3.10 1.89 -13.63
CA PHE A 314 2.24 2.83 -12.94
C PHE A 314 1.97 4.03 -13.87
N VAL A 315 0.92 3.94 -14.68
CA VAL A 315 0.64 4.89 -15.77
C VAL A 315 -0.11 6.15 -15.33
N HIS A 316 -0.75 6.15 -14.15
CA HIS A 316 -1.62 7.23 -13.69
C HIS A 316 -0.82 8.30 -12.93
N ARG A 317 0.07 8.98 -13.64
CA ARG A 317 0.99 9.97 -13.07
C ARG A 317 0.36 11.32 -12.79
N ASP A 318 -0.71 11.63 -13.46
CA ASP A 318 -1.51 12.86 -13.34
C ASP A 318 -2.53 12.84 -12.18
N ALA A 319 -2.67 11.69 -11.51
CA ALA A 319 -3.61 11.57 -10.40
C ALA A 319 -3.24 12.52 -9.23
N VAL A 320 -4.22 13.31 -8.78
CA VAL A 320 -4.09 14.20 -7.61
C VAL A 320 -4.57 13.50 -6.33
N TRP A 321 -5.57 12.65 -6.44
CA TRP A 321 -6.13 11.90 -5.32
C TRP A 321 -6.13 10.41 -5.60
N LYS A 322 -5.81 9.65 -4.55
CA LYS A 322 -5.93 8.19 -4.56
C LYS A 322 -6.92 7.76 -3.48
N PRO A 323 -8.20 7.65 -3.79
CA PRO A 323 -9.16 7.04 -2.88
C PRO A 323 -8.97 5.53 -2.75
N TRP A 324 -9.40 4.99 -1.61
CA TRP A 324 -9.61 3.56 -1.41
C TRP A 324 -10.83 3.32 -0.54
N ILE A 325 -11.53 2.24 -0.86
CA ILE A 325 -12.70 1.79 -0.15
C ILE A 325 -12.31 0.55 0.65
N THR A 326 -12.63 0.57 1.94
CA THR A 326 -12.46 -0.58 2.82
C THR A 326 -13.85 -1.13 3.15
N ALA A 327 -14.14 -2.33 2.69
CA ALA A 327 -15.37 -3.06 3.01
C ALA A 327 -15.04 -4.20 3.97
N VAL A 328 -15.76 -4.30 5.08
CA VAL A 328 -15.49 -5.26 6.16
C VAL A 328 -16.75 -6.05 6.49
N TRP A 329 -16.59 -7.32 6.87
CA TRP A 329 -17.68 -8.20 7.31
C TRP A 329 -17.19 -9.22 8.34
N PRO A 330 -18.06 -9.78 9.19
CA PRO A 330 -17.71 -10.89 10.06
C PRO A 330 -17.32 -12.13 9.27
N ALA A 331 -16.30 -12.84 9.75
CA ALA A 331 -15.88 -14.11 9.17
C ALA A 331 -17.04 -15.13 9.22
N GLY A 332 -17.26 -15.86 8.14
CA GLY A 332 -18.32 -16.86 8.03
C GLY A 332 -19.71 -16.30 7.65
N ASP A 333 -19.89 -14.97 7.67
CA ASP A 333 -21.17 -14.36 7.28
C ASP A 333 -21.20 -14.01 5.78
N ALA A 334 -21.68 -14.97 4.99
CA ALA A 334 -21.78 -14.80 3.53
C ALA A 334 -22.76 -13.71 3.12
N GLU A 335 -23.79 -13.41 3.92
CA GLU A 335 -24.75 -12.35 3.62
C GLU A 335 -24.16 -10.96 3.91
N ALA A 336 -23.51 -10.79 5.08
CA ALA A 336 -22.76 -9.57 5.37
C ALA A 336 -21.68 -9.31 4.33
N ARG A 337 -20.95 -10.35 3.88
CA ARG A 337 -20.00 -10.25 2.77
C ARG A 337 -20.65 -9.70 1.51
N ARG A 338 -21.80 -10.26 1.08
CA ARG A 338 -22.50 -9.77 -0.12
C ARG A 338 -22.93 -8.31 0.02
N ARG A 339 -23.47 -7.92 1.20
CA ARG A 339 -23.85 -6.52 1.48
C ARG A 339 -22.64 -5.58 1.41
N SER A 340 -21.53 -5.96 2.04
CA SER A 340 -20.31 -5.13 2.07
C SER A 340 -19.66 -4.97 0.69
N LEU A 341 -19.62 -6.04 -0.10
CA LEU A 341 -19.08 -5.96 -1.47
C LEU A 341 -19.99 -5.18 -2.42
N ARG A 342 -21.32 -5.25 -2.25
CA ARG A 342 -22.28 -4.43 -3.01
C ARG A 342 -22.06 -2.94 -2.69
N TRP A 343 -21.99 -2.59 -1.42
CA TRP A 343 -21.72 -1.23 -0.98
C TRP A 343 -20.37 -0.71 -1.52
N LEU A 344 -19.33 -1.53 -1.51
CA LEU A 344 -18.05 -1.20 -2.10
C LEU A 344 -18.20 -0.91 -3.60
N SER A 345 -18.92 -1.76 -4.33
CA SER A 345 -19.16 -1.59 -5.77
C SER A 345 -19.95 -0.33 -6.08
N GLU A 346 -20.96 0.01 -5.27
CA GLU A 346 -21.75 1.24 -5.42
C GLU A 346 -20.86 2.48 -5.20
N LEU A 347 -20.00 2.49 -4.15
CA LEU A 347 -19.04 3.57 -3.95
C LEU A 347 -18.03 3.69 -5.08
N TRP A 348 -17.53 2.54 -5.56
CA TRP A 348 -16.62 2.51 -6.71
C TRP A 348 -17.24 3.20 -7.91
N SER A 349 -18.48 2.84 -8.27
CA SER A 349 -19.19 3.42 -9.43
C SER A 349 -19.44 4.93 -9.34
N VAL A 350 -19.49 5.49 -8.12
CA VAL A 350 -19.60 6.95 -7.93
C VAL A 350 -18.26 7.65 -8.11
N LEU A 351 -17.16 6.98 -7.79
CA LEU A 351 -15.82 7.55 -7.82
C LEU A 351 -15.10 7.36 -9.16
N GLU A 352 -15.59 6.48 -10.02
CA GLU A 352 -15.09 6.23 -11.37
C GLU A 352 -15.57 7.30 -12.36
#